data_314d21ba4d99ebf52e9cc11a9afb3a6f
#
_entry.id   314d21ba4d99ebf52e9cc11a9afb3a6f
#
_cell.length_a   1.000
_cell.length_b   1.000
_cell.length_c   1.000
_cell.angle_alpha   90.00
_cell.angle_beta   90.00
_cell.angle_gamma   90.00
#
_symmetry.space_group_name_H-M   'P 1'
#
loop_
_entity.id
_entity.type
_entity.pdbx_description
1 polymer ?
#
loop_
_entity_poly.entity_id
_entity_poly.type
_entity_poly.pdbx_seq_one_letter_code
_entity_poly.pdbx_strand_id
1 'polypeptide(L)'
;DIDENKVNKLNNKECIIYEPGLDILLERNVDQNRISFTTDLKYAVSNSDIIFLALPTPPGGNGEADLSYVLGMADTLGGIIDSYKIIVDKSTVPVGTADLVRARIAKNAKVEFDVVSNPEFLREGVAVDDFMKPDRVVIGVSSEKAKSIMERLYKPYVMSGNPIIFMDERSAELTKYAANSFLATKISFMNEIANLCELTGANVDMVRKGMGGDDRIGKRFLFAG
;
A
#
# COMPACT_ATOMS: atom_id res chain seq x y z
N ASP A 1 -9.03 1.56 14.43
CA ASP A 1 -9.00 3.00 14.12
C ASP A 1 -9.23 3.79 15.41
N ILE A 2 -8.69 5.04 15.51
CA ILE A 2 -8.91 5.90 16.67
C ILE A 2 -10.22 6.69 16.59
N ASP A 3 -10.82 6.76 15.42
CA ASP A 3 -12.08 7.49 15.16
C ASP A 3 -13.28 6.59 15.48
N GLU A 4 -13.92 6.85 16.62
CA GLU A 4 -15.10 6.09 17.06
C GLU A 4 -16.27 6.15 16.06
N ASN A 5 -16.45 7.27 15.36
CA ASN A 5 -17.52 7.41 14.37
C ASN A 5 -17.27 6.49 13.17
N LYS A 6 -16.01 6.39 12.70
CA LYS A 6 -15.64 5.45 11.63
C LYS A 6 -15.85 3.99 12.08
N VAL A 7 -15.39 3.66 13.28
CA VAL A 7 -15.55 2.32 13.85
C VAL A 7 -17.02 1.95 13.97
N ASN A 8 -17.86 2.84 14.46
CA ASN A 8 -19.31 2.61 14.60
C ASN A 8 -19.98 2.41 13.23
N LYS A 9 -19.66 3.24 12.22
CA LYS A 9 -20.19 3.08 10.86
C LYS A 9 -19.81 1.72 10.29
N LEU A 10 -18.53 1.35 10.35
CA LEU A 10 -18.03 0.09 9.80
C LEU A 10 -18.66 -1.13 10.51
N ASN A 11 -18.83 -1.10 11.83
CA ASN A 11 -19.53 -2.15 12.56
C ASN A 11 -21.02 -2.24 12.19
N ASN A 12 -21.63 -1.13 11.75
CA ASN A 12 -22.97 -1.08 11.20
C ASN A 12 -23.03 -1.38 9.70
N LYS A 13 -21.93 -1.86 9.10
CA LYS A 13 -21.79 -2.19 7.67
C LYS A 13 -21.89 -0.98 6.74
N GLU A 14 -21.67 0.24 7.25
CA GLU A 14 -21.63 1.46 6.45
C GLU A 14 -20.20 1.68 5.93
N CYS A 15 -20.01 1.60 4.62
CA CYS A 15 -18.74 1.94 4.00
C CYS A 15 -18.41 3.42 4.17
N ILE A 16 -17.19 3.72 4.62
CA ILE A 16 -16.72 5.11 4.85
C ILE A 16 -15.96 5.70 3.64
N ILE A 17 -15.66 4.86 2.65
CA ILE A 17 -15.05 5.24 1.38
C ILE A 17 -15.83 4.58 0.25
N TYR A 18 -15.84 5.20 -0.92
CA TYR A 18 -16.48 4.63 -2.10
C TYR A 18 -15.42 3.89 -2.94
N GLU A 19 -15.57 2.58 -3.03
CA GLU A 19 -14.87 1.71 -3.98
C GLU A 19 -15.85 0.64 -4.47
N PRO A 20 -16.00 0.44 -5.78
CA PRO A 20 -16.94 -0.54 -6.33
C PRO A 20 -16.74 -1.93 -5.71
N GLY A 21 -17.82 -2.49 -5.12
CA GLY A 21 -17.81 -3.82 -4.51
C GLY A 21 -17.26 -3.91 -3.08
N LEU A 22 -16.73 -2.82 -2.52
CA LEU A 22 -16.23 -2.82 -1.14
C LEU A 22 -17.35 -2.95 -0.11
N ASP A 23 -18.49 -2.35 -0.35
CA ASP A 23 -19.71 -2.46 0.45
C ASP A 23 -20.18 -3.91 0.59
N ILE A 24 -20.22 -4.65 -0.53
CA ILE A 24 -20.58 -6.07 -0.56
C ILE A 24 -19.57 -6.91 0.24
N LEU A 25 -18.28 -6.62 0.11
CA LEU A 25 -17.23 -7.30 0.86
C LEU A 25 -17.33 -7.01 2.36
N LEU A 26 -17.57 -5.75 2.73
CA LEU A 26 -17.74 -5.33 4.13
C LEU A 26 -18.89 -6.07 4.77
N GLU A 27 -20.10 -5.97 4.19
CA GLU A 27 -21.30 -6.61 4.72
C GLU A 27 -21.09 -8.12 4.90
N ARG A 28 -20.62 -8.80 3.85
CA ARG A 28 -20.38 -10.25 3.90
C ARG A 28 -19.41 -10.64 5.00
N ASN A 29 -18.30 -9.92 5.18
CA ASN A 29 -17.27 -10.30 6.15
C ASN A 29 -17.67 -9.96 7.60
N VAL A 30 -18.44 -8.90 7.80
CA VAL A 30 -19.05 -8.59 9.12
C VAL A 30 -20.06 -9.69 9.49
N ASP A 31 -20.97 -10.09 8.59
CA ASP A 31 -21.96 -11.15 8.83
C ASP A 31 -21.34 -12.51 9.14
N GLN A 32 -20.20 -12.78 8.52
CA GLN A 32 -19.45 -14.02 8.76
C GLN A 32 -18.47 -13.94 9.95
N ASN A 33 -18.47 -12.85 10.72
CA ASN A 33 -17.55 -12.60 11.83
C ASN A 33 -16.07 -12.75 11.44
N ARG A 34 -15.71 -12.39 10.18
CA ARG A 34 -14.32 -12.43 9.68
C ARG A 34 -13.60 -11.12 9.87
N ILE A 35 -14.32 -10.03 10.10
CA ILE A 35 -13.78 -8.70 10.35
C ILE A 35 -14.52 -8.07 11.51
N SER A 36 -13.81 -7.33 12.34
CA SER A 36 -14.35 -6.50 13.41
C SER A 36 -13.58 -5.19 13.47
N PHE A 37 -14.23 -4.14 13.94
CA PHE A 37 -13.62 -2.81 14.05
C PHE A 37 -13.63 -2.38 15.50
N THR A 38 -12.50 -1.83 15.98
CA THR A 38 -12.34 -1.42 17.37
C THR A 38 -11.44 -0.18 17.47
N THR A 39 -11.65 0.61 18.51
CA THR A 39 -10.72 1.66 18.94
C THR A 39 -9.72 1.14 19.98
N ASP A 40 -9.91 -0.06 20.52
CA ASP A 40 -9.00 -0.68 21.48
C ASP A 40 -7.78 -1.29 20.76
N LEU A 41 -6.71 -0.52 20.69
CA LEU A 41 -5.46 -0.94 20.06
C LEU A 41 -4.85 -2.16 20.75
N LYS A 42 -4.89 -2.22 22.09
CA LYS A 42 -4.29 -3.33 22.84
C LYS A 42 -5.01 -4.63 22.55
N TYR A 43 -6.34 -4.61 22.52
CA TYR A 43 -7.16 -5.74 22.11
C TYR A 43 -6.83 -6.19 20.68
N ALA A 44 -6.76 -5.25 19.74
CA ALA A 44 -6.45 -5.55 18.34
C ALA A 44 -5.07 -6.20 18.19
N VAL A 45 -4.04 -5.68 18.86
CA VAL A 45 -2.66 -6.18 18.80
C VAL A 45 -2.54 -7.56 19.43
N SER A 46 -3.16 -7.79 20.61
CA SER A 46 -3.09 -9.09 21.29
C SER A 46 -3.78 -10.22 20.51
N ASN A 47 -4.76 -9.88 19.66
CA ASN A 47 -5.50 -10.84 18.84
C ASN A 47 -5.02 -10.93 17.38
N SER A 48 -3.85 -10.38 17.06
CA SER A 48 -3.33 -10.37 15.69
C SER A 48 -1.88 -10.84 15.64
N ASP A 49 -1.54 -11.70 14.67
CA ASP A 49 -0.15 -12.12 14.42
C ASP A 49 0.56 -11.16 13.46
N ILE A 50 -0.20 -10.54 12.54
CA ILE A 50 0.30 -9.62 11.53
C ILE A 50 -0.43 -8.29 11.69
N ILE A 51 0.32 -7.21 11.81
CA ILE A 51 -0.19 -5.85 12.05
C ILE A 51 0.18 -4.98 10.86
N PHE A 52 -0.81 -4.56 10.08
CA PHE A 52 -0.61 -3.65 8.96
C PHE A 52 -0.71 -2.19 9.41
N LEU A 53 0.36 -1.44 9.19
CA LEU A 53 0.39 0.02 9.33
C LEU A 53 -0.11 0.64 8.03
N ALA A 54 -1.40 0.95 7.97
CA ALA A 54 -2.06 1.67 6.88
C ALA A 54 -2.43 3.08 7.38
N LEU A 55 -1.41 3.87 7.69
CA LEU A 55 -1.52 5.17 8.33
C LEU A 55 -1.29 6.31 7.33
N PRO A 56 -1.89 7.48 7.52
CA PRO A 56 -1.64 8.62 6.65
C PRO A 56 -0.18 9.08 6.74
N THR A 57 0.38 9.45 5.59
CA THR A 57 1.72 10.03 5.44
C THR A 57 1.59 11.32 4.60
N PRO A 58 0.94 12.37 5.14
CA PRO A 58 0.70 13.59 4.39
C PRO A 58 2.02 14.28 4.04
N PRO A 59 2.06 15.08 2.94
CA PRO A 59 3.23 15.87 2.62
C PRO A 59 3.44 16.96 3.68
N GLY A 60 4.64 17.04 4.23
CA GLY A 60 5.08 18.14 5.08
C GLY A 60 5.31 19.43 4.29
N GLY A 61 5.56 20.54 4.98
CA GLY A 61 5.74 21.85 4.36
C GLY A 61 6.92 21.96 3.39
N ASN A 62 7.87 21.05 3.42
CA ASN A 62 9.03 20.95 2.54
C ASN A 62 8.86 19.86 1.45
N GLY A 63 7.69 19.24 1.35
CA GLY A 63 7.40 18.14 0.41
C GLY A 63 7.86 16.75 0.87
N GLU A 64 8.48 16.61 2.03
CA GLU A 64 8.79 15.32 2.64
C GLU A 64 7.53 14.70 3.25
N ALA A 65 7.47 13.37 3.32
CA ALA A 65 6.36 12.68 3.97
C ALA A 65 6.43 12.85 5.51
N ASP A 66 5.34 13.24 6.13
CA ASP A 66 5.21 13.25 7.59
C ASP A 66 5.04 11.83 8.13
N LEU A 67 6.07 11.32 8.80
CA LEU A 67 6.11 9.99 9.41
C LEU A 67 5.62 9.96 10.86
N SER A 68 5.13 11.07 11.40
CA SER A 68 4.75 11.16 12.82
C SER A 68 3.75 10.09 13.26
N TYR A 69 2.76 9.79 12.40
CA TYR A 69 1.75 8.75 12.67
C TYR A 69 2.37 7.35 12.69
N VAL A 70 3.22 7.04 11.71
CA VAL A 70 3.88 5.72 11.60
C VAL A 70 4.84 5.51 12.76
N LEU A 71 5.69 6.48 13.04
CA LEU A 71 6.69 6.38 14.11
C LEU A 71 6.06 6.43 15.52
N GLY A 72 4.99 7.22 15.71
CA GLY A 72 4.22 7.22 16.96
C GLY A 72 3.53 5.89 17.23
N MET A 73 2.99 5.25 16.17
CA MET A 73 2.44 3.89 16.29
C MET A 73 3.54 2.87 16.61
N ALA A 74 4.71 2.97 15.98
CA ALA A 74 5.85 2.10 16.27
C ALA A 74 6.31 2.20 17.75
N ASP A 75 6.39 3.41 18.30
CA ASP A 75 6.71 3.60 19.74
C ASP A 75 5.65 2.93 20.64
N THR A 76 4.36 3.06 20.27
CA THR A 76 3.26 2.45 21.02
C THR A 76 3.30 0.92 20.94
N LEU A 77 3.50 0.36 19.74
CA LEU A 77 3.58 -1.08 19.53
C LEU A 77 4.71 -1.71 20.36
N GLY A 78 5.87 -1.06 20.44
CA GLY A 78 6.98 -1.53 21.27
C GLY A 78 6.62 -1.76 22.73
N GLY A 79 5.66 -0.99 23.27
CA GLY A 79 5.19 -1.12 24.64
C GLY A 79 4.09 -2.16 24.87
N ILE A 80 3.40 -2.62 23.81
CA ILE A 80 2.17 -3.43 23.94
C ILE A 80 2.23 -4.79 23.28
N ILE A 81 3.20 -5.06 22.39
CA ILE A 81 3.37 -6.41 21.82
C ILE A 81 3.81 -7.39 22.93
N ASP A 82 3.13 -8.52 23.00
CA ASP A 82 3.27 -9.53 24.06
C ASP A 82 3.75 -10.90 23.54
N SER A 83 3.79 -11.06 22.24
CA SER A 83 4.22 -12.25 21.52
C SER A 83 4.83 -11.86 20.19
N TYR A 84 5.42 -12.83 19.47
CA TYR A 84 5.97 -12.58 18.14
C TYR A 84 4.92 -11.96 17.20
N LYS A 85 5.26 -10.83 16.59
CA LYS A 85 4.41 -10.11 15.63
C LYS A 85 5.18 -9.76 14.38
N ILE A 86 4.47 -9.73 13.25
CA ILE A 86 4.98 -9.14 12.01
C ILE A 86 4.31 -7.78 11.85
N ILE A 87 5.10 -6.72 11.83
CA ILE A 87 4.64 -5.36 11.59
C ILE A 87 4.88 -5.04 10.12
N VAL A 88 3.81 -4.79 9.39
CA VAL A 88 3.84 -4.57 7.94
C VAL A 88 3.59 -3.10 7.64
N ASP A 89 4.60 -2.42 7.14
CA ASP A 89 4.45 -1.06 6.64
C ASP A 89 3.81 -1.11 5.25
N LYS A 90 2.55 -0.68 5.17
CA LYS A 90 1.77 -0.63 3.94
C LYS A 90 1.62 0.78 3.39
N SER A 91 1.84 1.79 4.21
CA SER A 91 1.82 3.20 3.80
C SER A 91 2.91 3.51 2.78
N THR A 92 2.71 4.53 1.98
CA THR A 92 3.75 5.05 1.08
C THR A 92 4.74 5.89 1.91
N VAL A 93 5.94 5.37 2.09
CA VAL A 93 6.94 5.93 3.00
C VAL A 93 8.30 6.08 2.34
N PRO A 94 9.14 7.04 2.76
CA PRO A 94 10.52 7.19 2.30
C PRO A 94 11.37 5.94 2.56
N VAL A 95 12.39 5.77 1.73
CA VAL A 95 13.37 4.67 1.87
C VAL A 95 14.08 4.75 3.22
N GLY A 96 14.10 3.62 3.94
CA GLY A 96 14.67 3.50 5.28
C GLY A 96 13.64 3.62 6.41
N THR A 97 12.36 3.78 6.10
CA THR A 97 11.30 3.86 7.14
C THR A 97 11.16 2.56 7.92
N ALA A 98 11.29 1.39 7.28
CA ALA A 98 11.27 0.10 7.98
C ALA A 98 12.37 0.00 9.05
N ASP A 99 13.57 0.53 8.77
CA ASP A 99 14.66 0.58 9.77
C ASP A 99 14.30 1.48 10.95
N LEU A 100 13.66 2.63 10.69
CA LEU A 100 13.19 3.55 11.73
C LEU A 100 12.10 2.91 12.58
N VAL A 101 11.11 2.27 11.95
CA VAL A 101 10.03 1.53 12.64
C VAL A 101 10.61 0.43 13.53
N ARG A 102 11.54 -0.38 12.99
CA ARG A 102 12.23 -1.42 13.75
C ARG A 102 12.96 -0.86 14.95
N ALA A 103 13.71 0.22 14.77
CA ALA A 103 14.46 0.87 15.86
C ALA A 103 13.53 1.45 16.94
N ARG A 104 12.37 2.00 16.55
CA ARG A 104 11.39 2.53 17.51
C ARG A 104 10.75 1.44 18.34
N ILE A 105 10.27 0.37 17.70
CA ILE A 105 9.65 -0.78 18.39
C ILE A 105 10.67 -1.43 19.35
N ALA A 106 11.91 -1.64 18.91
CA ALA A 106 12.96 -2.31 19.67
C ALA A 106 13.32 -1.60 20.97
N LYS A 107 13.03 -0.29 21.13
CA LYS A 107 13.30 0.43 22.40
C LYS A 107 12.55 -0.14 23.59
N ASN A 108 11.34 -0.64 23.39
CA ASN A 108 10.45 -1.07 24.45
C ASN A 108 9.97 -2.53 24.30
N ALA A 109 10.15 -3.14 23.14
CA ALA A 109 9.73 -4.51 22.88
C ALA A 109 10.52 -5.51 23.73
N LYS A 110 9.80 -6.44 24.36
CA LYS A 110 10.35 -7.53 25.18
C LYS A 110 10.26 -8.90 24.49
N VAL A 111 9.73 -8.90 23.27
CA VAL A 111 9.49 -10.09 22.46
C VAL A 111 10.08 -9.89 21.07
N GLU A 112 10.31 -10.98 20.37
CA GLU A 112 10.75 -10.95 18.97
C GLU A 112 9.64 -10.39 18.07
N PHE A 113 10.05 -9.66 17.04
CA PHE A 113 9.18 -9.15 15.99
C PHE A 113 9.96 -8.96 14.69
N ASP A 114 9.25 -8.93 13.58
CA ASP A 114 9.80 -8.58 12.28
C ASP A 114 9.07 -7.33 11.72
N VAL A 115 9.81 -6.55 10.93
CA VAL A 115 9.25 -5.42 10.17
C VAL A 115 9.36 -5.75 8.69
N VAL A 116 8.27 -5.56 7.97
CA VAL A 116 8.11 -5.87 6.55
C VAL A 116 7.63 -4.63 5.82
N SER A 117 8.22 -4.30 4.67
CA SER A 117 7.70 -3.28 3.76
C SER A 117 6.84 -3.94 2.68
N ASN A 118 5.56 -3.57 2.63
CA ASN A 118 4.63 -4.13 1.65
C ASN A 118 3.81 -2.99 1.02
N PRO A 119 4.42 -2.21 0.11
CA PRO A 119 3.75 -1.09 -0.52
C PRO A 119 2.54 -1.54 -1.34
N GLU A 120 1.52 -0.68 -1.41
CA GLU A 120 0.34 -0.89 -2.23
C GLU A 120 0.51 -0.28 -3.63
N PHE A 121 -0.20 -0.82 -4.62
CA PHE A 121 -0.23 -0.32 -6.00
C PHE A 121 -1.68 -0.23 -6.50
N LEU A 122 -2.59 0.15 -5.60
CA LEU A 122 -4.02 0.24 -5.87
C LEU A 122 -4.35 1.53 -6.61
N ARG A 123 -5.34 1.46 -7.49
CA ARG A 123 -5.89 2.62 -8.20
C ARG A 123 -7.27 2.94 -7.62
N GLU A 124 -7.52 4.19 -7.35
CA GLU A 124 -8.85 4.66 -6.92
C GLU A 124 -9.92 4.28 -7.95
N GLY A 125 -11.06 3.82 -7.46
CA GLY A 125 -12.20 3.38 -8.28
C GLY A 125 -12.11 1.94 -8.80
N VAL A 126 -10.96 1.26 -8.63
CA VAL A 126 -10.76 -0.16 -8.99
C VAL A 126 -9.90 -0.91 -7.95
N ALA A 127 -9.78 -0.33 -6.75
CA ALA A 127 -8.87 -0.83 -5.71
C ALA A 127 -9.23 -2.25 -5.23
N VAL A 128 -10.50 -2.60 -5.20
CA VAL A 128 -10.96 -3.97 -4.85
C VAL A 128 -10.42 -4.98 -5.86
N ASP A 129 -10.57 -4.73 -7.16
CA ASP A 129 -10.07 -5.63 -8.19
C ASP A 129 -8.55 -5.72 -8.19
N ASP A 130 -7.86 -4.57 -8.04
CA ASP A 130 -6.39 -4.52 -7.97
C ASP A 130 -5.85 -5.30 -6.76
N PHE A 131 -6.56 -5.29 -5.63
CA PHE A 131 -6.16 -6.05 -4.45
C PHE A 131 -6.45 -7.55 -4.59
N MET A 132 -7.63 -7.90 -5.14
CA MET A 132 -8.06 -9.29 -5.28
C MET A 132 -7.33 -10.03 -6.41
N LYS A 133 -6.82 -9.29 -7.41
CA LYS A 133 -6.08 -9.83 -8.57
C LYS A 133 -4.90 -8.91 -8.90
N PRO A 134 -3.91 -8.81 -8.02
CA PRO A 134 -2.79 -7.89 -8.19
C PRO A 134 -1.90 -8.32 -9.37
N ASP A 135 -1.40 -7.37 -10.16
CA ASP A 135 -0.37 -7.65 -11.18
C ASP A 135 0.92 -8.21 -10.55
N ARG A 136 1.24 -7.81 -9.34
CA ARG A 136 2.32 -8.31 -8.48
C ARG A 136 2.08 -7.92 -7.02
N VAL A 137 2.69 -8.65 -6.12
CA VAL A 137 2.84 -8.26 -4.71
C VAL A 137 4.31 -8.05 -4.42
N VAL A 138 4.69 -6.88 -3.90
CA VAL A 138 6.08 -6.56 -3.51
C VAL A 138 6.20 -6.68 -2.00
N ILE A 139 7.18 -7.44 -1.53
CA ILE A 139 7.43 -7.66 -0.11
C ILE A 139 8.92 -7.49 0.18
N GLY A 140 9.25 -6.43 0.93
CA GLY A 140 10.57 -6.20 1.50
C GLY A 140 10.68 -6.87 2.86
N VAL A 141 11.56 -7.85 2.99
CA VAL A 141 11.69 -8.65 4.22
C VAL A 141 13.08 -9.26 4.33
N SER A 142 13.67 -9.20 5.52
CA SER A 142 14.99 -9.78 5.81
C SER A 142 14.89 -11.13 6.53
N SER A 143 13.76 -11.47 7.16
CA SER A 143 13.54 -12.68 7.95
C SER A 143 12.88 -13.78 7.11
N GLU A 144 13.46 -14.96 7.04
CA GLU A 144 12.85 -16.12 6.34
C GLU A 144 11.55 -16.56 7.02
N LYS A 145 11.43 -16.39 8.34
CA LYS A 145 10.21 -16.67 9.09
C LYS A 145 9.07 -15.74 8.64
N ALA A 146 9.32 -14.42 8.63
CA ALA A 146 8.34 -13.44 8.17
C ALA A 146 8.02 -13.63 6.68
N LYS A 147 9.01 -13.89 5.84
CA LYS A 147 8.84 -14.17 4.40
C LYS A 147 7.87 -15.34 4.16
N SER A 148 8.07 -16.47 4.85
CA SER A 148 7.19 -17.64 4.71
C SER A 148 5.74 -17.35 5.15
N ILE A 149 5.55 -16.55 6.20
CA ILE A 149 4.21 -16.16 6.68
C ILE A 149 3.55 -15.22 5.67
N MET A 150 4.27 -14.22 5.17
CA MET A 150 3.76 -13.26 4.17
C MET A 150 3.44 -13.95 2.83
N GLU A 151 4.26 -14.90 2.41
CA GLU A 151 4.00 -15.72 1.22
C GLU A 151 2.67 -16.47 1.36
N ARG A 152 2.47 -17.14 2.50
CA ARG A 152 1.22 -17.86 2.79
C ARG A 152 0.01 -16.92 2.82
N LEU A 153 0.16 -15.72 3.38
CA LEU A 153 -0.89 -14.71 3.44
C LEU A 153 -1.35 -14.27 2.04
N TYR A 154 -0.40 -14.00 1.13
CA TYR A 154 -0.71 -13.49 -0.20
C TYR A 154 -0.98 -14.58 -1.25
N LYS A 155 -0.62 -15.83 -0.98
CA LYS A 155 -0.81 -16.95 -1.93
C LYS A 155 -2.22 -17.04 -2.55
N PRO A 156 -3.32 -16.84 -1.81
CA PRO A 156 -4.66 -16.92 -2.39
C PRO A 156 -4.93 -15.85 -3.47
N TYR A 157 -4.27 -14.71 -3.41
CA TYR A 157 -4.46 -13.58 -4.33
C TYR A 157 -3.63 -13.68 -5.61
N VAL A 158 -2.59 -14.51 -5.62
CA VAL A 158 -1.66 -14.68 -6.75
C VAL A 158 -1.78 -16.04 -7.44
N MET A 159 -2.84 -16.79 -7.20
CA MET A 159 -3.08 -18.11 -7.79
C MET A 159 -3.22 -18.08 -9.32
N SER A 160 -3.47 -16.91 -9.92
CA SER A 160 -3.50 -16.70 -11.37
C SER A 160 -2.12 -16.69 -12.03
N GLY A 161 -1.03 -16.89 -11.28
CA GLY A 161 0.34 -16.92 -11.78
C GLY A 161 1.09 -15.59 -11.66
N ASN A 162 0.48 -14.56 -11.08
CA ASN A 162 1.16 -13.30 -10.82
C ASN A 162 2.18 -13.45 -9.68
N PRO A 163 3.35 -12.79 -9.74
CA PRO A 163 4.42 -13.05 -8.80
C PRO A 163 4.24 -12.35 -7.45
N ILE A 164 4.71 -13.01 -6.39
CA ILE A 164 5.15 -12.35 -5.17
C ILE A 164 6.66 -12.10 -5.34
N ILE A 165 7.07 -10.84 -5.30
CA ILE A 165 8.46 -10.43 -5.49
C ILE A 165 9.03 -10.08 -4.12
N PHE A 166 9.94 -10.92 -3.64
CA PHE A 166 10.66 -10.70 -2.39
C PHE A 166 11.94 -9.92 -2.63
N MET A 167 12.22 -8.95 -1.80
CA MET A 167 13.42 -8.12 -1.82
C MET A 167 13.74 -7.61 -0.41
N ASP A 168 14.78 -6.82 -0.23
CA ASP A 168 15.02 -6.09 1.01
C ASP A 168 13.99 -4.94 1.20
N GLU A 169 13.83 -4.48 2.43
CA GLU A 169 12.82 -3.49 2.78
C GLU A 169 13.02 -2.16 2.03
N ARG A 170 14.28 -1.70 1.91
CA ARG A 170 14.60 -0.43 1.22
C ARG A 170 14.29 -0.50 -0.26
N SER A 171 14.57 -1.63 -0.91
CA SER A 171 14.22 -1.86 -2.31
C SER A 171 12.71 -1.88 -2.52
N ALA A 172 11.94 -2.44 -1.59
CA ALA A 172 10.48 -2.45 -1.65
C ALA A 172 9.91 -1.04 -1.51
N GLU A 173 10.40 -0.25 -0.55
CA GLU A 173 10.03 1.15 -0.36
C GLU A 173 10.34 1.98 -1.63
N LEU A 174 11.55 1.83 -2.19
CA LEU A 174 11.94 2.54 -3.40
C LEU A 174 11.10 2.14 -4.61
N THR A 175 10.71 0.86 -4.72
CA THR A 175 9.90 0.35 -5.83
C THR A 175 8.58 1.11 -5.97
N LYS A 176 7.93 1.48 -4.86
CA LYS A 176 6.70 2.28 -4.88
C LYS A 176 6.94 3.67 -5.47
N TYR A 177 7.97 4.37 -5.00
CA TYR A 177 8.31 5.69 -5.52
C TYR A 177 8.73 5.65 -6.99
N ALA A 178 9.58 4.71 -7.35
CA ALA A 178 10.05 4.54 -8.73
C ALA A 178 8.88 4.28 -9.69
N ALA A 179 7.97 3.38 -9.31
CA ALA A 179 6.79 3.08 -10.13
C ALA A 179 5.90 4.32 -10.31
N ASN A 180 5.56 5.01 -9.22
CA ASN A 180 4.70 6.19 -9.28
C ASN A 180 5.36 7.33 -10.06
N SER A 181 6.67 7.58 -9.86
CA SER A 181 7.42 8.60 -10.59
C SER A 181 7.49 8.29 -12.09
N PHE A 182 7.68 7.03 -12.45
CA PHE A 182 7.68 6.63 -13.85
C PHE A 182 6.33 6.87 -14.53
N LEU A 183 5.22 6.53 -13.86
CA LEU A 183 3.87 6.79 -14.38
C LEU A 183 3.60 8.29 -14.53
N ALA A 184 3.99 9.10 -13.53
CA ALA A 184 3.90 10.56 -13.61
C ALA A 184 4.75 11.14 -14.76
N THR A 185 5.95 10.59 -14.97
CA THR A 185 6.83 11.00 -16.09
C THR A 185 6.18 10.71 -17.44
N LYS A 186 5.48 9.57 -17.61
CA LYS A 186 4.74 9.28 -18.85
C LYS A 186 3.66 10.32 -19.14
N ILE A 187 2.91 10.76 -18.11
CA ILE A 187 1.89 11.81 -18.26
C ILE A 187 2.55 13.15 -18.62
N SER A 188 3.60 13.55 -17.89
CA SER A 188 4.34 14.79 -18.18
C SER A 188 4.94 14.79 -19.59
N PHE A 189 5.50 13.66 -20.03
CA PHE A 189 5.98 13.51 -21.39
C PHE A 189 4.86 13.72 -22.41
N MET A 190 3.68 13.15 -22.19
CA MET A 190 2.55 13.33 -23.08
C MET A 190 2.03 14.77 -23.10
N ASN A 191 2.13 15.51 -22.00
CA ASN A 191 1.82 16.95 -21.99
C ASN A 191 2.77 17.74 -22.91
N GLU A 192 4.07 17.44 -22.88
CA GLU A 192 5.03 18.05 -23.80
C GLU A 192 4.75 17.69 -25.27
N ILE A 193 4.37 16.43 -25.54
CA ILE A 193 3.96 16.00 -26.89
C ILE A 193 2.66 16.69 -27.33
N ALA A 194 1.70 16.94 -26.41
CA ALA A 194 0.49 17.69 -26.75
C ALA A 194 0.83 19.13 -27.16
N ASN A 195 1.69 19.82 -26.41
CA ASN A 195 2.16 21.16 -26.75
C ASN A 195 2.86 21.20 -28.13
N LEU A 196 3.69 20.19 -28.42
CA LEU A 196 4.36 20.09 -29.71
C LEU A 196 3.35 19.83 -30.86
N CYS A 197 2.32 19.02 -30.61
CA CYS A 197 1.25 18.78 -31.59
C CYS A 197 0.50 20.08 -31.92
N GLU A 198 0.21 20.93 -30.94
CA GLU A 198 -0.41 22.25 -31.17
C GLU A 198 0.45 23.13 -32.08
N LEU A 199 1.76 23.15 -31.87
CA LEU A 199 2.70 23.94 -32.66
C LEU A 199 2.87 23.43 -34.08
N THR A 200 2.77 22.11 -34.28
CA THR A 200 3.05 21.45 -35.59
C THR A 200 1.81 21.12 -36.38
N GLY A 201 0.61 21.30 -35.78
CA GLY A 201 -0.66 20.90 -36.40
C GLY A 201 -0.92 19.37 -36.38
N ALA A 202 -0.15 18.61 -35.60
CA ALA A 202 -0.35 17.20 -35.43
C ALA A 202 -1.52 16.89 -34.47
N ASN A 203 -2.12 15.69 -34.61
CA ASN A 203 -3.18 15.24 -33.70
C ASN A 203 -2.59 14.38 -32.60
N VAL A 204 -2.66 14.83 -31.36
CA VAL A 204 -2.07 14.16 -30.18
C VAL A 204 -2.66 12.75 -29.96
N ASP A 205 -3.94 12.55 -30.24
CA ASP A 205 -4.57 11.22 -30.09
C ASP A 205 -4.02 10.20 -31.09
N MET A 206 -3.72 10.66 -32.31
CA MET A 206 -3.10 9.79 -33.33
C MET A 206 -1.64 9.49 -32.97
N VAL A 207 -0.89 10.48 -32.49
CA VAL A 207 0.48 10.28 -31.99
C VAL A 207 0.48 9.29 -30.82
N ARG A 208 -0.42 9.47 -29.86
CA ARG A 208 -0.61 8.55 -28.71
C ARG A 208 -0.91 7.12 -29.16
N LYS A 209 -1.82 6.95 -30.13
CA LYS A 209 -2.14 5.62 -30.69
C LYS A 209 -0.92 4.98 -31.36
N GLY A 210 -0.18 5.76 -32.15
CA GLY A 210 1.03 5.29 -32.81
C GLY A 210 2.08 4.82 -31.82
N MET A 211 2.40 5.66 -30.83
CA MET A 211 3.36 5.33 -29.79
C MET A 211 2.93 4.13 -28.94
N GLY A 212 1.67 4.14 -28.49
CA GLY A 212 1.14 3.10 -27.62
C GLY A 212 0.97 1.72 -28.30
N GLY A 213 1.11 1.65 -29.63
CA GLY A 213 1.17 0.42 -30.39
C GLY A 213 2.49 -0.33 -30.27
N ASP A 214 3.55 0.32 -29.79
CA ASP A 214 4.83 -0.32 -29.48
C ASP A 214 4.75 -0.96 -28.08
N ASP A 215 4.94 -2.28 -27.99
CA ASP A 215 4.86 -3.03 -26.75
C ASP A 215 5.90 -2.59 -25.70
N ARG A 216 7.03 -2.01 -26.13
CA ARG A 216 8.05 -1.44 -25.23
C ARG A 216 7.55 -0.19 -24.51
N ILE A 217 6.59 0.53 -25.08
CA ILE A 217 5.99 1.76 -24.53
C ILE A 217 4.69 1.41 -23.81
N GLY A 218 3.79 0.67 -24.46
CA GLY A 218 2.49 0.29 -23.99
C GLY A 218 1.50 1.46 -23.94
N LYS A 219 0.20 1.15 -23.84
CA LYS A 219 -0.89 2.11 -23.99
C LYS A 219 -1.25 2.88 -22.71
N ARG A 220 -0.85 2.35 -21.54
CA ARG A 220 -1.25 2.90 -20.25
C ARG A 220 -0.45 4.15 -19.90
N PHE A 221 -1.10 5.15 -19.29
CA PHE A 221 -0.52 6.44 -18.88
C PHE A 221 0.07 7.28 -20.02
N LEU A 222 -0.40 7.06 -21.25
CA LEU A 222 -0.10 7.90 -22.40
C LEU A 222 -1.26 8.86 -22.68
N PHE A 223 -1.55 9.75 -21.77
CA PHE A 223 -2.56 10.79 -21.94
C PHE A 223 -2.04 12.08 -21.31
N ALA A 224 -2.35 13.21 -21.93
CA ALA A 224 -2.13 14.53 -21.36
C ALA A 224 -3.16 14.75 -20.25
N GLY A 225 -2.73 15.25 -19.10
CA GLY A 225 -3.55 15.47 -17.92
C GLY A 225 -3.57 16.92 -17.48
#